data_bdd65fb1c2eb16af7c760834ef94ac73
#
_entry.id   bdd65fb1c2eb16af7c760834ef94ac73
#
_cell.length_a   1.000
_cell.length_b   1.000
_cell.length_c   1.000
_cell.angle_alpha   90.00
_cell.angle_beta   90.00
_cell.angle_gamma   90.00
#
_symmetry.space_group_name_H-M   'P 1'
#
loop_
_entity.id
_entity.type
_entity.pdbx_description
1 polymer ?
#
loop_
_entity_poly.entity_id
_entity_poly.type
_entity_poly.pdbx_seq_one_letter_code
_entity_poly.pdbx_strand_id
1 'polypeptide(L)'
;TLFLYFPSKEDLFKAVVREAITGRFDEWKAELDSFPGDTGELVRECMLRWWDRIGNTRASGITKLVMSEAGSFPEIAAFYTQEVIAPGNALVRSILERGVSRGEVRDIDLDSACHSIIAPMIFLTMWKHSLGPCCAVQPTLDPRAFILAQADILTHGLLKPATRKHLT
;
A
#
# COMPACT_ATOMS: atom_id res chain seq x y z
N THR A 1 2.84 0.01 34.75
CA THR A 1 2.25 1.35 34.46
C THR A 1 1.49 1.37 33.13
N LEU A 2 1.96 0.64 32.10
CA LEU A 2 1.30 0.56 30.77
C LEU A 2 -0.09 -0.10 30.85
N PHE A 3 -0.24 -1.12 31.68
CA PHE A 3 -1.51 -1.82 31.94
C PHE A 3 -2.57 -1.00 32.69
N LEU A 4 -2.23 0.20 33.16
CA LEU A 4 -3.21 1.16 33.71
C LEU A 4 -4.04 1.84 32.60
N TYR A 5 -3.52 1.88 31.38
CA TYR A 5 -4.14 2.55 30.23
C TYR A 5 -4.74 1.58 29.22
N PHE A 6 -4.27 0.33 29.19
CA PHE A 6 -4.72 -0.69 28.25
C PHE A 6 -5.07 -1.97 29.02
N PRO A 7 -6.34 -2.42 28.99
CA PRO A 7 -6.81 -3.61 29.70
C PRO A 7 -6.09 -4.90 29.27
N SER A 8 -5.63 -4.96 28.01
CA SER A 8 -4.94 -6.12 27.45
C SER A 8 -3.81 -5.73 26.51
N LYS A 9 -2.95 -6.69 26.15
CA LYS A 9 -1.95 -6.54 25.09
C LYS A 9 -2.59 -6.33 23.73
N GLU A 10 -3.76 -6.91 23.53
CA GLU A 10 -4.55 -6.78 22.31
C GLU A 10 -5.08 -5.35 22.16
N ASP A 11 -5.60 -4.74 23.22
CA ASP A 11 -6.07 -3.34 23.21
C ASP A 11 -4.93 -2.38 22.94
N LEU A 12 -3.76 -2.63 23.52
CA LEU A 12 -2.55 -1.86 23.21
C LEU A 12 -2.17 -2.00 21.74
N PHE A 13 -2.19 -3.22 21.19
CA PHE A 13 -1.90 -3.45 19.78
C PHE A 13 -2.86 -2.69 18.86
N LYS A 14 -4.17 -2.78 19.13
CA LYS A 14 -5.20 -2.06 18.37
C LYS A 14 -4.99 -0.54 18.41
N ALA A 15 -4.65 0.01 19.58
CA ALA A 15 -4.36 1.43 19.74
C ALA A 15 -3.12 1.85 18.92
N VAL A 16 -2.06 1.05 18.95
CA VAL A 16 -0.84 1.31 18.18
C VAL A 16 -1.11 1.27 16.67
N VAL A 17 -1.91 0.31 16.18
CA VAL A 17 -2.30 0.22 14.77
C VAL A 17 -3.08 1.48 14.35
N ARG A 18 -4.06 1.91 15.16
CA ARG A 18 -4.85 3.10 14.87
C ARG A 18 -4.01 4.36 14.82
N GLU A 19 -3.13 4.54 15.78
CA GLU A 19 -2.23 5.69 15.84
C GLU A 19 -1.23 5.72 14.67
N ALA A 20 -0.59 4.57 14.39
CA ALA A 20 0.53 4.49 13.44
C ALA A 20 0.08 4.40 11.98
N ILE A 21 -1.11 3.87 11.68
CA ILE A 21 -1.54 3.54 10.33
C ILE A 21 -2.89 4.20 9.98
N THR A 22 -3.96 3.85 10.71
CA THR A 22 -5.32 4.14 10.24
C THR A 22 -5.78 5.56 10.49
N GLY A 23 -5.23 6.25 11.47
CA GLY A 23 -5.64 7.61 11.86
C GLY A 23 -5.45 8.67 10.77
N ARG A 24 -4.85 8.33 9.63
CA ARG A 24 -4.58 9.24 8.51
C ARG A 24 -5.25 8.82 7.20
N PHE A 25 -6.05 7.76 7.18
CA PHE A 25 -6.64 7.29 5.92
C PHE A 25 -7.55 8.34 5.26
N ASP A 26 -8.33 9.07 6.05
CA ASP A 26 -9.20 10.13 5.52
C ASP A 26 -8.41 11.28 4.91
N GLU A 27 -7.31 11.69 5.55
CA GLU A 27 -6.38 12.69 5.02
C GLU A 27 -5.76 12.23 3.70
N TRP A 28 -5.29 10.98 3.64
CA TRP A 28 -4.71 10.42 2.41
C TRP A 28 -5.74 10.33 1.29
N LYS A 29 -6.96 9.92 1.62
CA LYS A 29 -8.04 9.87 0.64
C LYS A 29 -8.31 11.26 0.05
N ALA A 30 -8.43 12.28 0.89
CA ALA A 30 -8.65 13.65 0.43
C ALA A 30 -7.50 14.17 -0.47
N GLU A 31 -6.25 13.86 -0.13
CA GLU A 31 -5.10 14.21 -0.94
C GLU A 31 -5.11 13.52 -2.32
N LEU A 32 -5.50 12.23 -2.37
CA LEU A 32 -5.57 11.48 -3.62
C LEU A 32 -6.75 11.93 -4.48
N ASP A 33 -7.90 12.21 -3.87
CA ASP A 33 -9.10 12.72 -4.56
C ASP A 33 -8.83 14.09 -5.23
N SER A 34 -8.01 14.93 -4.60
CA SER A 34 -7.63 16.26 -5.11
C SER A 34 -6.43 16.25 -6.08
N PHE A 35 -5.85 15.10 -6.35
CA PHE A 35 -4.65 15.02 -7.19
C PHE A 35 -4.94 15.43 -8.65
N PRO A 36 -4.19 16.39 -9.22
CA PRO A 36 -4.53 16.95 -10.53
C PRO A 36 -4.07 16.11 -11.72
N GLY A 37 -3.13 15.17 -11.50
CA GLY A 37 -2.51 14.35 -12.55
C GLY A 37 -3.40 13.24 -13.11
N ASP A 38 -2.84 12.50 -14.04
CA ASP A 38 -3.46 11.30 -14.59
C ASP A 38 -3.42 10.11 -13.61
N THR A 39 -4.08 9.01 -13.95
CA THR A 39 -4.18 7.84 -13.08
C THR A 39 -2.82 7.14 -12.91
N GLY A 40 -1.95 7.14 -13.92
CA GLY A 40 -0.61 6.55 -13.81
C GLY A 40 0.27 7.32 -12.84
N GLU A 41 0.24 8.64 -12.91
CA GLU A 41 0.92 9.53 -11.96
C GLU A 41 0.38 9.35 -10.54
N LEU A 42 -0.95 9.21 -10.41
CA LEU A 42 -1.61 9.01 -9.12
C LEU A 42 -1.25 7.65 -8.48
N VAL A 43 -1.20 6.57 -9.26
CA VAL A 43 -0.74 5.25 -8.78
C VAL A 43 0.70 5.34 -8.26
N ARG A 44 1.59 5.96 -9.02
CA ARG A 44 2.99 6.17 -8.62
C ARG A 44 3.10 6.98 -7.33
N GLU A 45 2.36 8.08 -7.25
CA GLU A 45 2.35 8.95 -6.07
C GLU A 45 1.80 8.22 -4.84
N CYS A 46 0.73 7.44 -5.00
CA CYS A 46 0.16 6.61 -3.93
C CYS A 46 1.19 5.63 -3.36
N MET A 47 1.92 4.92 -4.22
CA MET A 47 2.95 3.97 -3.79
C MET A 47 4.13 4.65 -3.07
N LEU A 48 4.58 5.82 -3.57
CA LEU A 48 5.66 6.58 -2.95
C LEU A 48 5.25 7.15 -1.59
N ARG A 49 4.05 7.74 -1.47
CA ARG A 49 3.52 8.26 -0.21
C ARG A 49 3.33 7.16 0.83
N TRP A 50 2.81 5.99 0.40
CA TRP A 50 2.74 4.85 1.29
C TRP A 50 4.12 4.46 1.84
N TRP A 51 5.14 4.44 0.98
CA TRP A 51 6.50 4.16 1.42
C TRP A 51 7.00 5.17 2.44
N ASP A 52 6.85 6.45 2.15
CA ASP A 52 7.34 7.52 3.03
C ASP A 52 6.61 7.54 4.38
N ARG A 53 5.31 7.27 4.39
CA ARG A 53 4.45 7.39 5.58
C ARG A 53 4.33 6.10 6.41
N ILE A 54 4.48 4.93 5.78
CA ILE A 54 4.37 3.63 6.44
C ILE A 54 5.59 2.77 6.18
N GLY A 55 5.89 2.44 4.94
CA GLY A 55 6.91 1.47 4.55
C GLY A 55 8.28 1.76 5.13
N ASN A 56 8.72 3.01 5.06
CA ASN A 56 10.01 3.45 5.58
C ASN A 56 10.01 3.71 7.11
N THR A 57 8.88 3.69 7.76
CA THR A 57 8.74 3.93 9.20
C THR A 57 8.76 2.62 10.01
N ARG A 58 8.65 2.75 11.34
CA ARG A 58 8.48 1.60 12.24
C ARG A 58 7.10 0.94 12.09
N ALA A 59 6.10 1.66 11.57
CA ALA A 59 4.75 1.14 11.38
C ALA A 59 4.72 -0.08 10.45
N SER A 60 5.60 -0.16 9.45
CA SER A 60 5.70 -1.33 8.57
C SER A 60 6.09 -2.63 9.29
N GLY A 61 6.73 -2.54 10.47
CA GLY A 61 6.99 -3.70 11.33
C GLY A 61 5.72 -4.35 11.88
N ILE A 62 4.64 -3.56 12.04
CA ILE A 62 3.32 -4.06 12.46
C ILE A 62 2.76 -4.99 11.38
N THR A 63 2.83 -4.58 10.11
CA THR A 63 2.41 -5.42 8.98
C THR A 63 3.13 -6.77 8.98
N LYS A 64 4.46 -6.75 9.15
CA LYS A 64 5.26 -7.98 9.23
C LYS A 64 4.84 -8.86 10.42
N LEU A 65 4.64 -8.25 11.58
CA LEU A 65 4.21 -8.98 12.78
C LEU A 65 2.87 -9.68 12.56
N VAL A 66 1.86 -8.96 12.04
CA VAL A 66 0.54 -9.53 11.75
C VAL A 66 0.65 -10.68 10.75
N MET A 67 1.39 -10.51 9.67
CA MET A 67 1.57 -11.57 8.66
C MET A 67 2.25 -12.83 9.24
N SER A 68 3.16 -12.67 10.20
CA SER A 68 3.82 -13.81 10.85
C SER A 68 2.91 -14.52 11.86
N GLU A 69 2.04 -13.78 12.54
CA GLU A 69 1.28 -14.26 13.69
C GLU A 69 -0.20 -14.53 13.39
N ALA A 70 -0.66 -14.24 12.16
CA ALA A 70 -2.07 -14.35 11.76
C ALA A 70 -2.66 -15.74 12.02
N GLY A 71 -1.88 -16.80 11.84
CA GLY A 71 -2.31 -18.18 12.11
C GLY A 71 -2.45 -18.49 13.60
N SER A 72 -1.68 -17.83 14.47
CA SER A 72 -1.69 -18.03 15.93
C SER A 72 -2.71 -17.13 16.64
N PHE A 73 -3.00 -15.97 16.06
CA PHE A 73 -3.89 -14.94 16.64
C PHE A 73 -4.92 -14.46 15.62
N PRO A 74 -5.96 -15.26 15.32
CA PRO A 74 -6.96 -14.93 14.29
C PRO A 74 -7.69 -13.62 14.54
N GLU A 75 -7.92 -13.25 15.80
CA GLU A 75 -8.58 -12.00 16.20
C GLU A 75 -7.76 -10.76 15.84
N ILE A 76 -6.44 -10.84 15.96
CA ILE A 76 -5.50 -9.77 15.54
C ILE A 76 -5.51 -9.65 14.02
N ALA A 77 -5.49 -10.78 13.31
CA ALA A 77 -5.57 -10.81 11.86
C ALA A 77 -6.90 -10.24 11.35
N ALA A 78 -8.03 -10.60 11.97
CA ALA A 78 -9.35 -10.08 11.63
C ALA A 78 -9.42 -8.56 11.86
N PHE A 79 -8.95 -8.08 13.00
CA PHE A 79 -8.87 -6.65 13.29
C PHE A 79 -8.04 -5.90 12.26
N TYR A 80 -6.83 -6.40 11.96
CA TYR A 80 -5.95 -5.77 10.99
C TYR A 80 -6.53 -5.77 9.58
N THR A 81 -7.21 -6.84 9.20
CA THR A 81 -7.92 -6.93 7.92
C THR A 81 -9.00 -5.85 7.82
N GLN A 82 -9.80 -5.69 8.86
CA GLN A 82 -10.90 -4.73 8.88
C GLN A 82 -10.42 -3.28 8.93
N GLU A 83 -9.43 -2.99 9.74
CA GLU A 83 -9.01 -1.60 10.02
C GLU A 83 -7.91 -1.09 9.07
N VAL A 84 -7.13 -1.98 8.46
CA VAL A 84 -5.99 -1.61 7.62
C VAL A 84 -6.12 -2.11 6.19
N ILE A 85 -6.31 -3.44 6.01
CA ILE A 85 -6.26 -4.03 4.67
C ILE A 85 -7.47 -3.58 3.84
N ALA A 86 -8.68 -3.69 4.37
CA ALA A 86 -9.89 -3.33 3.63
C ALA A 86 -9.94 -1.83 3.27
N PRO A 87 -9.67 -0.88 4.18
CA PRO A 87 -9.59 0.53 3.83
C PRO A 87 -8.45 0.84 2.85
N GLY A 88 -7.28 0.22 2.99
CA GLY A 88 -6.17 0.37 2.06
C GLY A 88 -6.52 -0.12 0.65
N ASN A 89 -7.16 -1.28 0.53
CA ASN A 89 -7.65 -1.81 -0.74
C ASN A 89 -8.71 -0.87 -1.36
N ALA A 90 -9.64 -0.35 -0.55
CA ALA A 90 -10.66 0.59 -1.01
C ALA A 90 -10.04 1.88 -1.56
N LEU A 91 -8.97 2.36 -0.93
CA LEU A 91 -8.23 3.53 -1.39
C LEU A 91 -7.59 3.30 -2.76
N VAL A 92 -6.88 2.19 -2.94
CA VAL A 92 -6.27 1.83 -4.24
C VAL A 92 -7.35 1.61 -5.30
N ARG A 93 -8.45 0.94 -4.94
CA ARG A 93 -9.59 0.73 -5.83
C ARG A 93 -10.18 2.05 -6.31
N SER A 94 -10.37 3.05 -5.44
CA SER A 94 -10.91 4.35 -5.83
C SER A 94 -10.03 5.08 -6.87
N ILE A 95 -8.71 4.91 -6.81
CA ILE A 95 -7.78 5.42 -7.82
C ILE A 95 -8.06 4.77 -9.19
N LEU A 96 -8.22 3.46 -9.22
CA LEU A 96 -8.48 2.73 -10.47
C LEU A 96 -9.87 3.05 -11.03
N GLU A 97 -10.91 3.14 -10.18
CA GLU A 97 -12.27 3.52 -10.58
C GLU A 97 -12.30 4.94 -11.17
N ARG A 98 -11.56 5.88 -10.58
CA ARG A 98 -11.34 7.20 -11.17
C ARG A 98 -10.74 7.09 -12.58
N GLY A 99 -9.72 6.23 -12.74
CA GLY A 99 -9.08 6.00 -14.04
C GLY A 99 -10.02 5.38 -15.07
N VAL A 100 -10.88 4.46 -14.67
CA VAL A 100 -11.93 3.89 -15.53
C VAL A 100 -12.90 4.97 -15.96
N SER A 101 -13.38 5.80 -15.02
CA SER A 101 -14.34 6.88 -15.32
C SER A 101 -13.78 7.95 -16.26
N ARG A 102 -12.47 8.18 -16.21
CA ARG A 102 -11.74 9.08 -17.12
C ARG A 102 -11.35 8.43 -18.45
N GLY A 103 -11.60 7.13 -18.62
CA GLY A 103 -11.19 6.37 -19.79
C GLY A 103 -9.67 6.16 -19.91
N GLU A 104 -8.92 6.36 -18.84
CA GLU A 104 -7.46 6.19 -18.77
C GLU A 104 -7.06 4.74 -18.51
N VAL A 105 -7.83 4.00 -17.71
CA VAL A 105 -7.61 2.59 -17.40
C VAL A 105 -8.33 1.70 -18.41
N ARG A 106 -7.66 0.64 -18.87
CA ARG A 106 -8.24 -0.36 -19.77
C ARG A 106 -9.26 -1.23 -19.03
N ASP A 107 -10.07 -1.96 -19.77
CA ASP A 107 -10.96 -2.98 -19.21
C ASP A 107 -10.12 -4.10 -18.58
N ILE A 108 -10.20 -4.24 -17.26
CA ILE A 108 -9.42 -5.17 -16.44
C ILE A 108 -10.17 -5.46 -15.15
N ASP A 109 -9.95 -6.64 -14.58
CA ASP A 109 -10.40 -6.93 -13.22
C ASP A 109 -9.73 -6.02 -12.20
N LEU A 110 -10.52 -5.12 -11.61
CA LEU A 110 -10.00 -4.12 -10.66
C LEU A 110 -9.49 -4.73 -9.36
N ASP A 111 -10.02 -5.86 -8.92
CA ASP A 111 -9.57 -6.52 -7.70
C ASP A 111 -8.15 -7.09 -7.90
N SER A 112 -7.91 -7.75 -9.02
CA SER A 112 -6.57 -8.22 -9.40
C SER A 112 -5.59 -7.06 -9.61
N ALA A 113 -6.04 -5.96 -10.20
CA ALA A 113 -5.22 -4.76 -10.39
C ALA A 113 -4.84 -4.11 -9.04
N CYS A 114 -5.77 -4.02 -8.09
CA CYS A 114 -5.50 -3.55 -6.72
C CYS A 114 -4.41 -4.41 -6.04
N HIS A 115 -4.57 -5.73 -6.08
CA HIS A 115 -3.58 -6.63 -5.51
C HIS A 115 -2.20 -6.50 -6.19
N SER A 116 -2.17 -6.28 -7.50
CA SER A 116 -0.91 -6.08 -8.24
C SER A 116 -0.18 -4.80 -7.82
N ILE A 117 -0.92 -3.73 -7.49
CA ILE A 117 -0.33 -2.48 -6.97
C ILE A 117 0.17 -2.66 -5.53
N ILE A 118 -0.55 -3.41 -4.70
CA ILE A 118 -0.22 -3.60 -3.28
C ILE A 118 0.93 -4.60 -3.08
N ALA A 119 1.02 -5.65 -3.89
CA ALA A 119 1.99 -6.72 -3.74
C ALA A 119 3.47 -6.23 -3.65
N PRO A 120 3.95 -5.30 -4.49
CA PRO A 120 5.31 -4.76 -4.37
C PRO A 120 5.56 -4.04 -3.05
N MET A 121 4.54 -3.38 -2.48
CA MET A 121 4.64 -2.67 -1.21
C MET A 121 4.77 -3.65 -0.03
N ILE A 122 4.01 -4.74 -0.07
CA ILE A 122 4.14 -5.82 0.91
C ILE A 122 5.49 -6.51 0.78
N PHE A 123 5.95 -6.77 -0.45
CA PHE A 123 7.30 -7.31 -0.69
C PHE A 123 8.38 -6.45 -0.04
N LEU A 124 8.35 -5.12 -0.23
CA LEU A 124 9.31 -4.21 0.40
C LEU A 124 9.27 -4.25 1.92
N THR A 125 8.07 -4.38 2.51
CA THR A 125 7.91 -4.54 3.95
C THR A 125 8.57 -5.83 4.44
N MET A 126 8.30 -6.94 3.77
CA MET A 126 8.90 -8.24 4.12
C MET A 126 10.41 -8.24 3.90
N TRP A 127 10.87 -7.63 2.81
CA TRP A 127 12.31 -7.47 2.56
C TRP A 127 12.98 -6.70 3.69
N LYS A 128 12.47 -5.52 4.03
CA LYS A 128 13.02 -4.64 5.06
C LYS A 128 13.14 -5.31 6.44
N HIS A 129 12.12 -6.06 6.84
CA HIS A 129 12.02 -6.61 8.21
C HIS A 129 12.42 -8.07 8.36
N SER A 130 12.69 -8.78 7.25
CA SER A 130 13.03 -10.20 7.30
C SER A 130 14.28 -10.54 6.51
N LEU A 131 14.26 -10.36 5.20
CA LEU A 131 15.32 -10.86 4.32
C LEU A 131 16.49 -9.90 4.19
N GLY A 132 16.23 -8.59 4.04
CA GLY A 132 17.27 -7.59 3.83
C GLY A 132 18.37 -7.59 4.89
N PRO A 133 18.03 -7.61 6.18
CA PRO A 133 19.04 -7.65 7.26
C PRO A 133 19.88 -8.94 7.29
N CYS A 134 19.36 -10.04 6.73
CA CYS A 134 20.02 -11.35 6.75
C CYS A 134 20.88 -11.61 5.50
N CYS A 135 20.70 -10.83 4.42
CA CYS A 135 21.33 -11.08 3.13
C CYS A 135 22.53 -10.15 2.89
N ALA A 136 23.64 -10.42 3.56
CA ALA A 136 24.90 -9.65 3.39
C ALA A 136 25.53 -9.75 1.98
N VAL A 137 25.01 -10.61 1.09
CA VAL A 137 25.64 -10.99 -0.19
C VAL A 137 24.90 -10.44 -1.41
N GLN A 138 23.72 -9.84 -1.26
CA GLN A 138 22.94 -9.30 -2.38
C GLN A 138 23.08 -7.77 -2.47
N PRO A 139 23.02 -7.20 -3.70
CA PRO A 139 22.99 -5.76 -3.85
C PRO A 139 21.82 -5.16 -3.05
N THR A 140 22.11 -4.08 -2.35
CA THR A 140 21.11 -3.37 -1.55
C THR A 140 19.95 -2.93 -2.44
N LEU A 141 18.76 -3.44 -2.15
CA LEU A 141 17.53 -3.01 -2.82
C LEU A 141 17.25 -1.56 -2.41
N ASP A 142 17.31 -0.63 -3.36
CA ASP A 142 16.80 0.73 -3.13
C ASP A 142 15.27 0.71 -3.24
N PRO A 143 14.54 0.94 -2.14
CA PRO A 143 13.09 0.85 -2.15
C PRO A 143 12.42 1.87 -3.07
N ARG A 144 12.95 3.09 -3.18
CA ARG A 144 12.34 4.12 -4.05
C ARG A 144 12.54 3.81 -5.51
N ALA A 145 13.75 3.38 -5.91
CA ALA A 145 14.02 2.93 -7.27
C ALA A 145 13.15 1.72 -7.64
N PHE A 146 12.98 0.78 -6.71
CA PHE A 146 12.10 -0.38 -6.90
C PHE A 146 10.63 0.06 -7.10
N ILE A 147 10.10 0.97 -6.27
CA ILE A 147 8.73 1.48 -6.38
C ILE A 147 8.53 2.16 -7.74
N LEU A 148 9.46 3.00 -8.16
CA LEU A 148 9.39 3.70 -9.45
C LEU A 148 9.36 2.71 -10.62
N ALA A 149 10.20 1.69 -10.59
CA ALA A 149 10.22 0.64 -11.61
C ALA A 149 8.90 -0.16 -11.62
N GLN A 150 8.38 -0.52 -10.43
CA GLN A 150 7.11 -1.24 -10.33
C GLN A 150 5.94 -0.38 -10.81
N ALA A 151 5.88 0.90 -10.43
CA ALA A 151 4.85 1.82 -10.90
C ALA A 151 4.88 1.95 -12.43
N ASP A 152 6.07 2.04 -13.03
CA ASP A 152 6.24 2.09 -14.48
C ASP A 152 5.70 0.81 -15.17
N ILE A 153 6.11 -0.36 -14.69
CA ILE A 153 5.64 -1.66 -15.22
C ILE A 153 4.12 -1.79 -15.10
N LEU A 154 3.56 -1.45 -13.93
CA LEU A 154 2.13 -1.56 -13.65
C LEU A 154 1.33 -0.59 -14.51
N THR A 155 1.75 0.65 -14.64
CA THR A 155 1.02 1.66 -15.43
C THR A 155 1.03 1.33 -16.91
N HIS A 156 2.12 0.82 -17.46
CA HIS A 156 2.13 0.33 -18.85
C HIS A 156 1.21 -0.87 -19.08
N GLY A 157 0.99 -1.70 -18.06
CA GLY A 157 0.03 -2.81 -18.11
C GLY A 157 -1.42 -2.39 -17.86
N LEU A 158 -1.66 -1.31 -17.13
CA LEU A 158 -2.99 -0.84 -16.71
C LEU A 158 -3.60 0.18 -17.66
N LEU A 159 -2.78 1.07 -18.20
CA LEU A 159 -3.27 2.19 -19.00
C LEU A 159 -3.56 1.75 -20.43
N LYS A 160 -4.54 2.40 -21.05
CA LYS A 160 -4.76 2.27 -22.48
C LYS A 160 -3.56 2.80 -23.25
N PRO A 161 -3.15 2.16 -24.36
CA PRO A 161 -2.14 2.73 -25.23
C PRO A 161 -2.53 4.16 -25.63
N ALA A 162 -1.59 5.08 -25.58
CA ALA A 162 -1.83 6.43 -26.08
C ALA A 162 -2.33 6.36 -27.53
N THR A 163 -3.49 6.93 -27.81
CA THR A 163 -4.02 7.00 -29.17
C THR A 163 -3.02 7.81 -29.98
N ARG A 164 -2.29 7.15 -30.90
CA ARG A 164 -1.47 7.87 -31.89
C ARG A 164 -2.41 8.77 -32.66
N LYS A 165 -2.36 10.08 -32.42
CA LYS A 165 -2.97 11.05 -33.34
C LYS A 165 -2.18 10.90 -34.65
N HIS A 166 -2.79 10.25 -35.63
CA HIS A 166 -2.30 10.35 -36.98
C HIS A 166 -2.36 11.82 -37.38
N LEU A 167 -1.22 12.47 -37.39
CA LEU A 167 -1.03 13.73 -38.10
C LEU A 167 -1.16 13.40 -39.57
N THR A 168 -2.33 13.64 -40.14
CA THR A 168 -2.55 13.76 -41.60
C THR A 168 -2.18 15.16 -41.99
#